data_5ec283cec263790cc3b185e4f9c8b33f
#
_entry.id   5ec283cec263790cc3b185e4f9c8b33f
#
_cell.length_a   1.000
_cell.length_b   1.000
_cell.length_c   1.000
_cell.angle_alpha   90.00
_cell.angle_beta   90.00
_cell.angle_gamma   90.00
#
_symmetry.space_group_name_H-M   'P 1'
#
loop_
_entity.id
_entity.type
_entity.pdbx_description
1 polymer ?
#
loop_
_entity_poly.entity_id
_entity_poly.type
_entity_poly.pdbx_seq_one_letter_code
_entity_poly.pdbx_strand_id
1 'polypeptide(L)'
;MQQLDALTRDAIALAQGGPLPLTANEAEAARQLQICNACRYCEGFCAVFPAMTRRLEFGKADLHFLANLCHNCGACLHACQYAPPHEFAVAFPQAMAKVRGDTYQQYAWPAAFGALYKRNGVTVALALAAALALFLVLAARTAAPVSGANFYAVFPHNFLATVFGVVFLFAIVALGVGVRRFWGEISPAVDLPRGQESKLAAARGPAAAEATHNVAALTYLGGGHGDGCTNESDRYSLARRRMHHLTFYGFLLCFAATCVGTIYHYVFGWEAPYALASLPVVLGTLGGLGLIAGPIGLLWLGAKRHPLQGDIAQRPMDRAFIALLLLASVTGLALLALRDTGAMGTLLAVHLGVVMALFLTLPYGKFAHGVFRSAALFKHAIEKRLPSRLQLGAD
;
A
#
# COMPACT_ATOMS: atom_id res chain seq x y z
N MET A 1 -32.21 -5.98 -23.42
CA MET A 1 -32.46 -4.65 -23.99
C MET A 1 -31.84 -3.53 -23.16
N GLN A 2 -32.09 -3.39 -21.87
CA GLN A 2 -31.54 -2.29 -21.04
C GLN A 2 -29.99 -2.17 -21.04
N GLN A 3 -29.26 -3.30 -21.07
CA GLN A 3 -27.79 -3.27 -21.15
C GLN A 3 -27.29 -2.80 -22.52
N LEU A 4 -27.96 -3.15 -23.61
CA LEU A 4 -27.58 -2.71 -24.95
C LEU A 4 -27.83 -1.21 -25.13
N ASP A 5 -28.94 -0.69 -24.59
CA ASP A 5 -29.27 0.73 -24.61
C ASP A 5 -28.31 1.56 -23.77
N ALA A 6 -27.81 1.00 -22.65
CA ALA A 6 -26.77 1.64 -21.85
C ALA A 6 -25.44 1.71 -22.61
N LEU A 7 -24.97 0.60 -23.18
CA LEU A 7 -23.76 0.54 -24.00
C LEU A 7 -23.80 1.48 -25.21
N THR A 8 -24.97 1.59 -25.85
CA THR A 8 -25.15 2.49 -26.98
C THR A 8 -25.07 3.96 -26.56
N ARG A 9 -25.70 4.33 -25.45
CA ARG A 9 -25.59 5.68 -24.88
C ARG A 9 -24.16 6.04 -24.49
N ASP A 10 -23.48 5.12 -23.84
CA ASP A 10 -22.07 5.30 -23.43
C ASP A 10 -21.14 5.47 -24.64
N ALA A 11 -21.37 4.67 -25.70
CA ALA A 11 -20.61 4.78 -26.95
C ALA A 11 -20.86 6.11 -27.65
N ILE A 12 -22.10 6.60 -27.67
CA ILE A 12 -22.47 7.91 -28.25
C ILE A 12 -21.82 9.05 -27.44
N ALA A 13 -21.89 8.98 -26.09
CA ALA A 13 -21.29 9.97 -25.21
C ALA A 13 -19.77 10.05 -25.40
N LEU A 14 -19.11 8.90 -25.54
CA LEU A 14 -17.66 8.82 -25.84
C LEU A 14 -17.31 9.41 -27.20
N ALA A 15 -18.12 9.11 -28.23
CA ALA A 15 -17.91 9.67 -29.58
C ALA A 15 -18.09 11.20 -29.60
N GLN A 16 -18.83 11.75 -28.67
CA GLN A 16 -19.04 13.19 -28.48
C GLN A 16 -18.05 13.83 -27.51
N GLY A 17 -17.00 13.11 -27.09
CA GLY A 17 -16.00 13.61 -26.16
C GLY A 17 -16.47 13.66 -24.69
N GLY A 18 -17.53 12.94 -24.35
CA GLY A 18 -18.05 12.81 -23.00
C GLY A 18 -17.13 11.98 -22.08
N PRO A 19 -17.36 12.01 -20.75
CA PRO A 19 -16.58 11.24 -19.80
C PRO A 19 -16.70 9.73 -20.04
N LEU A 20 -15.61 8.99 -19.75
CA LEU A 20 -15.61 7.53 -19.80
C LEU A 20 -16.68 6.95 -18.85
N PRO A 21 -17.46 5.95 -19.29
CA PRO A 21 -18.46 5.31 -18.46
C PRO A 21 -17.82 4.69 -17.21
N LEU A 22 -18.56 4.73 -16.11
CA LEU A 22 -18.14 4.12 -14.86
C LEU A 22 -18.24 2.59 -14.96
N THR A 23 -17.27 1.88 -14.42
CA THR A 23 -17.37 0.44 -14.20
C THR A 23 -18.46 0.12 -13.16
N ALA A 24 -18.90 -1.13 -13.08
CA ALA A 24 -19.90 -1.55 -12.09
C ALA A 24 -19.48 -1.23 -10.64
N ASN A 25 -18.20 -1.40 -10.29
CA ASN A 25 -17.69 -1.06 -8.97
C ASN A 25 -17.67 0.45 -8.74
N GLU A 26 -17.32 1.24 -9.73
CA GLU A 26 -17.33 2.71 -9.67
C GLU A 26 -18.76 3.24 -9.58
N ALA A 27 -19.70 2.72 -10.35
CA ALA A 27 -21.11 3.10 -10.31
C ALA A 27 -21.74 2.81 -8.95
N GLU A 28 -21.47 1.63 -8.36
CA GLU A 28 -21.95 1.28 -7.03
C GLU A 28 -21.31 2.19 -5.95
N ALA A 29 -20.03 2.51 -6.06
CA ALA A 29 -19.38 3.43 -5.17
C ALA A 29 -19.97 4.85 -5.27
N ALA A 30 -20.26 5.33 -6.48
CA ALA A 30 -20.93 6.62 -6.73
C ALA A 30 -22.31 6.65 -6.08
N ARG A 31 -23.13 5.59 -6.28
CA ARG A 31 -24.45 5.45 -5.65
C ARG A 31 -24.37 5.57 -4.12
N GLN A 32 -23.45 4.84 -3.50
CA GLN A 32 -23.29 4.88 -2.05
C GLN A 32 -22.78 6.25 -1.57
N LEU A 33 -21.88 6.88 -2.29
CA LEU A 33 -21.40 8.24 -1.98
C LEU A 33 -22.53 9.27 -2.03
N GLN A 34 -23.48 9.16 -2.98
CA GLN A 34 -24.67 10.04 -3.02
C GLN A 34 -25.51 9.88 -1.75
N ILE A 35 -25.76 8.65 -1.31
CA ILE A 35 -26.50 8.38 -0.07
C ILE A 35 -25.75 8.96 1.14
N CYS A 36 -24.44 8.70 1.23
CA CYS A 36 -23.60 9.20 2.32
C CYS A 36 -23.53 10.75 2.33
N ASN A 37 -23.48 11.39 1.16
CA ASN A 37 -23.45 12.85 1.02
C ASN A 37 -24.78 13.51 1.46
N ALA A 38 -25.88 12.83 1.27
CA ALA A 38 -27.17 13.28 1.79
C ALA A 38 -27.28 13.08 3.32
N CYS A 39 -26.76 11.97 3.84
CA CYS A 39 -26.85 11.61 5.27
C CYS A 39 -25.85 12.38 6.16
N ARG A 40 -24.58 12.47 5.77
CA ARG A 40 -23.45 13.13 6.47
C ARG A 40 -23.15 12.69 7.90
N TYR A 41 -23.80 11.67 8.42
CA TYR A 41 -23.61 11.21 9.81
C TYR A 41 -22.13 10.89 10.14
N CYS A 42 -21.39 10.37 9.17
CA CYS A 42 -19.99 9.95 9.36
C CYS A 42 -18.95 11.06 9.11
N GLU A 43 -19.34 12.34 9.01
CA GLU A 43 -18.46 13.44 8.58
C GLU A 43 -17.21 13.58 9.48
N GLY A 44 -17.34 13.32 10.78
CA GLY A 44 -16.22 13.33 11.73
C GLY A 44 -15.36 12.07 11.80
N PHE A 45 -15.69 10.99 11.05
CA PHE A 45 -15.04 9.68 11.25
C PHE A 45 -13.67 9.55 10.59
N CYS A 46 -13.45 10.16 9.43
CA CYS A 46 -12.17 10.06 8.72
C CYS A 46 -12.03 11.14 7.64
N ALA A 47 -10.92 11.14 6.90
CA ALA A 47 -10.65 12.10 5.82
C ALA A 47 -11.60 11.99 4.62
N VAL A 48 -12.27 10.83 4.41
CA VAL A 48 -13.09 10.58 3.22
C VAL A 48 -14.34 11.46 3.23
N PHE A 49 -15.03 11.56 4.35
CA PHE A 49 -16.32 12.25 4.41
C PHE A 49 -16.19 13.77 4.22
N PRO A 50 -15.25 14.47 4.87
CA PRO A 50 -15.01 15.89 4.56
C PRO A 50 -14.54 16.12 3.12
N ALA A 51 -13.79 15.18 2.54
CA ALA A 51 -13.42 15.28 1.12
C ALA A 51 -14.62 15.02 0.20
N MET A 52 -15.53 14.11 0.57
CA MET A 52 -16.77 13.81 -0.16
C MET A 52 -17.72 15.02 -0.18
N THR A 53 -17.93 15.70 0.94
CA THR A 53 -18.88 16.82 1.06
C THR A 53 -18.48 18.05 0.22
N ARG A 54 -17.26 18.08 -0.30
CA ARG A 54 -16.80 19.09 -1.26
C ARG A 54 -17.28 18.84 -2.71
N ARG A 55 -18.09 17.81 -2.95
CA ARG A 55 -18.55 17.32 -4.26
C ARG A 55 -20.05 17.06 -4.25
N LEU A 56 -20.75 17.43 -5.32
CA LEU A 56 -22.16 17.08 -5.52
C LEU A 56 -22.30 15.81 -6.39
N GLU A 57 -21.38 15.63 -7.33
CA GLU A 57 -21.33 14.50 -8.22
C GLU A 57 -19.98 13.81 -8.10
N PHE A 58 -19.95 12.52 -8.39
CA PHE A 58 -18.76 11.68 -8.21
C PHE A 58 -18.34 11.07 -9.56
N GLY A 59 -17.47 11.79 -10.25
CA GLY A 59 -16.82 11.28 -11.46
C GLY A 59 -15.73 10.26 -11.11
N LYS A 60 -15.17 9.61 -12.15
CA LYS A 60 -14.15 8.58 -12.01
C LYS A 60 -12.95 9.02 -11.17
N ALA A 61 -12.44 10.23 -11.40
CA ALA A 61 -11.32 10.79 -10.66
C ALA A 61 -11.62 10.93 -9.16
N ASP A 62 -12.84 11.35 -8.81
CA ASP A 62 -13.28 11.48 -7.42
C ASP A 62 -13.41 10.12 -6.73
N LEU A 63 -13.96 9.13 -7.45
CA LEU A 63 -14.09 7.76 -6.96
C LEU A 63 -12.73 7.14 -6.68
N HIS A 64 -11.77 7.30 -7.58
CA HIS A 64 -10.40 6.82 -7.40
C HIS A 64 -9.69 7.53 -6.25
N PHE A 65 -9.86 8.85 -6.13
CA PHE A 65 -9.33 9.62 -5.02
C PHE A 65 -9.89 9.15 -3.68
N LEU A 66 -11.22 9.14 -3.52
CA LEU A 66 -11.88 8.80 -2.25
C LEU A 66 -11.64 7.33 -1.87
N ALA A 67 -11.59 6.41 -2.84
CA ALA A 67 -11.28 5.01 -2.59
C ALA A 67 -9.85 4.81 -2.05
N ASN A 68 -8.86 5.56 -2.55
CA ASN A 68 -7.49 5.49 -2.05
C ASN A 68 -7.29 6.28 -0.75
N LEU A 69 -8.10 7.30 -0.49
CA LEU A 69 -8.15 8.00 0.79
C LEU A 69 -8.73 7.14 1.92
N CYS A 70 -9.63 6.20 1.59
CA CYS A 70 -10.29 5.33 2.56
C CYS A 70 -9.33 4.35 3.21
N HIS A 71 -9.18 4.41 4.55
CA HIS A 71 -8.32 3.53 5.34
C HIS A 71 -8.96 2.20 5.72
N ASN A 72 -10.22 2.01 5.32
CA ASN A 72 -10.95 0.75 5.55
C ASN A 72 -11.04 0.38 7.05
N CYS A 73 -11.19 1.37 7.92
CA CYS A 73 -11.23 1.18 9.37
C CYS A 73 -12.52 0.51 9.88
N GLY A 74 -13.60 0.55 9.09
CA GLY A 74 -14.88 -0.09 9.42
C GLY A 74 -15.85 0.77 10.23
N ALA A 75 -15.41 1.86 10.87
CA ALA A 75 -16.25 2.68 11.74
C ALA A 75 -17.57 3.11 11.06
N CYS A 76 -17.52 3.56 9.82
CA CYS A 76 -18.69 3.98 9.07
C CYS A 76 -19.64 2.81 8.70
N LEU A 77 -19.19 1.56 8.68
CA LEU A 77 -20.06 0.41 8.44
C LEU A 77 -20.91 0.09 9.68
N HIS A 78 -20.25 0.02 10.82
CA HIS A 78 -20.93 -0.33 12.08
C HIS A 78 -21.88 0.78 12.60
N ALA A 79 -21.57 2.04 12.27
CA ALA A 79 -22.42 3.17 12.63
C ALA A 79 -23.53 3.48 11.61
N CYS A 80 -23.58 2.76 10.48
CA CYS A 80 -24.45 3.10 9.36
C CYS A 80 -25.87 2.57 9.56
N GLN A 81 -26.85 3.47 9.66
CA GLN A 81 -28.26 3.10 9.69
C GLN A 81 -28.80 2.54 8.37
N TYR A 82 -28.10 2.77 7.25
CA TYR A 82 -28.44 2.29 5.92
C TYR A 82 -27.67 1.04 5.48
N ALA A 83 -26.89 0.45 6.40
CA ALA A 83 -26.24 -0.83 6.15
C ALA A 83 -27.25 -1.97 6.08
N PRO A 84 -26.95 -3.10 5.42
CA PRO A 84 -27.83 -4.26 5.43
C PRO A 84 -28.26 -4.64 6.87
N PRO A 85 -29.56 -4.96 7.11
CA PRO A 85 -30.58 -5.32 6.13
C PRO A 85 -31.40 -4.18 5.51
N HIS A 86 -31.02 -2.92 5.70
CA HIS A 86 -31.72 -1.78 5.12
C HIS A 86 -31.74 -1.88 3.58
N GLU A 87 -32.81 -1.42 2.92
CA GLU A 87 -33.02 -1.49 1.47
C GLU A 87 -31.91 -0.81 0.64
N PHE A 88 -31.30 0.25 1.16
CA PHE A 88 -30.16 0.91 0.52
C PHE A 88 -28.89 0.07 0.54
N ALA A 89 -28.79 -0.90 1.42
CA ALA A 89 -27.71 -1.87 1.51
C ALA A 89 -26.29 -1.24 1.44
N VAL A 90 -26.08 -0.14 2.15
CA VAL A 90 -24.83 0.62 2.12
C VAL A 90 -23.71 -0.17 2.81
N ALA A 91 -22.73 -0.63 2.01
CA ALA A 91 -21.51 -1.29 2.47
C ALA A 91 -20.28 -0.46 2.04
N PHE A 92 -20.23 0.80 2.49
CA PHE A 92 -19.28 1.80 2.04
C PHE A 92 -17.81 1.35 2.05
N PRO A 93 -17.26 0.72 3.12
CA PRO A 93 -15.87 0.27 3.10
C PRO A 93 -15.60 -0.80 2.04
N GLN A 94 -16.58 -1.66 1.74
CA GLN A 94 -16.45 -2.68 0.71
C GLN A 94 -16.46 -2.07 -0.69
N ALA A 95 -17.36 -1.13 -0.97
CA ALA A 95 -17.40 -0.41 -2.25
C ALA A 95 -16.07 0.33 -2.51
N MET A 96 -15.57 1.06 -1.52
CA MET A 96 -14.26 1.72 -1.60
C MET A 96 -13.10 0.72 -1.77
N ALA A 97 -13.18 -0.45 -1.14
CA ALA A 97 -12.15 -1.47 -1.30
C ALA A 97 -12.12 -2.03 -2.73
N LYS A 98 -13.27 -2.30 -3.35
CA LYS A 98 -13.36 -2.78 -4.74
C LYS A 98 -12.76 -1.79 -5.72
N VAL A 99 -13.20 -0.54 -5.70
CA VAL A 99 -12.64 0.53 -6.56
C VAL A 99 -11.13 0.68 -6.34
N ARG A 100 -10.67 0.72 -5.10
CA ARG A 100 -9.24 0.82 -4.77
C ARG A 100 -8.44 -0.36 -5.34
N GLY A 101 -8.96 -1.58 -5.29
CA GLY A 101 -8.34 -2.76 -5.89
C GLY A 101 -8.18 -2.64 -7.40
N ASP A 102 -9.18 -2.08 -8.08
CA ASP A 102 -9.14 -1.83 -9.51
C ASP A 102 -8.09 -0.77 -9.86
N THR A 103 -7.94 0.29 -9.04
CA THR A 103 -6.93 1.34 -9.25
C THR A 103 -5.50 0.80 -9.19
N TYR A 104 -5.18 -0.19 -8.35
CA TYR A 104 -3.84 -0.78 -8.26
C TYR A 104 -3.40 -1.45 -9.57
N GLN A 105 -4.34 -1.91 -10.38
CA GLN A 105 -4.06 -2.50 -11.68
C GLN A 105 -4.06 -1.47 -12.80
N GLN A 106 -5.05 -0.57 -12.79
CA GLN A 106 -5.21 0.46 -13.80
C GLN A 106 -3.95 1.33 -13.91
N TYR A 107 -3.32 1.66 -12.77
CA TYR A 107 -2.12 2.49 -12.73
C TYR A 107 -0.82 1.69 -12.74
N ALA A 108 -0.85 0.36 -12.62
CA ALA A 108 0.35 -0.47 -12.62
C ALA A 108 1.18 -0.31 -13.91
N TRP A 109 2.50 -0.35 -13.75
CA TRP A 109 3.44 -0.38 -14.86
C TRP A 109 4.59 -1.36 -14.58
N PRO A 110 4.93 -2.22 -15.55
CA PRO A 110 4.16 -2.62 -16.74
C PRO A 110 2.82 -3.28 -16.41
N ALA A 111 1.77 -2.96 -17.19
CA ALA A 111 0.41 -3.42 -16.93
C ALA A 111 0.25 -4.96 -16.92
N ALA A 112 1.03 -5.66 -17.76
CA ALA A 112 1.01 -7.12 -17.85
C ALA A 112 1.33 -7.79 -16.51
N PHE A 113 2.30 -7.27 -15.75
CA PHE A 113 2.66 -7.80 -14.43
C PHE A 113 1.57 -7.54 -13.39
N GLY A 114 0.91 -6.38 -13.46
CA GLY A 114 -0.26 -6.09 -12.62
C GLY A 114 -1.40 -7.08 -12.88
N ALA A 115 -1.70 -7.36 -14.15
CA ALA A 115 -2.72 -8.34 -14.54
C ALA A 115 -2.38 -9.77 -14.10
N LEU A 116 -1.12 -10.18 -14.23
CA LEU A 116 -0.63 -11.48 -13.75
C LEU A 116 -0.78 -11.61 -12.24
N TYR A 117 -0.36 -10.59 -11.50
CA TYR A 117 -0.42 -10.59 -10.03
C TYR A 117 -1.87 -10.60 -9.50
N LYS A 118 -2.81 -9.96 -10.21
CA LYS A 118 -4.24 -10.01 -9.86
C LYS A 118 -4.82 -11.41 -9.92
N ARG A 119 -4.44 -12.19 -10.92
CA ARG A 119 -5.01 -13.52 -11.11
C ARG A 119 -4.75 -14.43 -9.91
N ASN A 120 -3.52 -14.45 -9.39
CA ASN A 120 -3.17 -15.18 -8.19
C ASN A 120 -1.86 -14.65 -7.57
N GLY A 121 -1.96 -13.55 -6.83
CA GLY A 121 -0.79 -12.90 -6.21
C GLY A 121 -0.01 -13.83 -5.27
N VAL A 122 -0.66 -14.74 -4.53
CA VAL A 122 0.02 -15.67 -3.62
C VAL A 122 0.90 -16.63 -4.42
N THR A 123 0.34 -17.30 -5.43
CA THR A 123 1.10 -18.26 -6.25
C THR A 123 2.25 -17.56 -6.96
N VAL A 124 2.02 -16.38 -7.57
CA VAL A 124 3.09 -15.61 -8.25
C VAL A 124 4.20 -15.23 -7.27
N ALA A 125 3.86 -14.71 -6.10
CA ALA A 125 4.83 -14.28 -5.10
C ALA A 125 5.67 -15.44 -4.55
N LEU A 126 5.01 -16.53 -4.16
CA LEU A 126 5.70 -17.70 -3.60
C LEU A 126 6.49 -18.47 -4.65
N ALA A 127 5.96 -18.65 -5.87
CA ALA A 127 6.69 -19.28 -6.96
C ALA A 127 7.94 -18.48 -7.36
N LEU A 128 7.81 -17.15 -7.42
CA LEU A 128 8.95 -16.28 -7.70
C LEU A 128 10.00 -16.36 -6.59
N ALA A 129 9.59 -16.32 -5.32
CA ALA A 129 10.51 -16.44 -4.19
C ALA A 129 11.23 -17.81 -4.20
N ALA A 130 10.50 -18.90 -4.43
CA ALA A 130 11.06 -20.23 -4.51
C ALA A 130 12.03 -20.39 -5.70
N ALA A 131 11.66 -19.90 -6.88
CA ALA A 131 12.51 -19.97 -8.08
C ALA A 131 13.81 -19.18 -7.90
N LEU A 132 13.72 -17.96 -7.36
CA LEU A 132 14.90 -17.13 -7.10
C LEU A 132 15.78 -17.73 -6.00
N ALA A 133 15.19 -18.24 -4.91
CA ALA A 133 15.92 -18.92 -3.86
C ALA A 133 16.64 -20.16 -4.39
N LEU A 134 15.95 -21.01 -5.16
CA LEU A 134 16.54 -22.20 -5.78
C LEU A 134 17.67 -21.83 -6.73
N PHE A 135 17.49 -20.84 -7.60
CA PHE A 135 18.53 -20.35 -8.50
C PHE A 135 19.78 -19.92 -7.74
N LEU A 136 19.62 -19.11 -6.68
CA LEU A 136 20.74 -18.66 -5.88
C LEU A 136 21.41 -19.77 -5.07
N VAL A 137 20.64 -20.75 -4.56
CA VAL A 137 21.21 -21.94 -3.90
C VAL A 137 22.06 -22.76 -4.87
N LEU A 138 21.56 -22.98 -6.10
CA LEU A 138 22.31 -23.70 -7.13
C LEU A 138 23.57 -22.92 -7.52
N ALA A 139 23.47 -21.60 -7.72
CA ALA A 139 24.62 -20.74 -8.04
C ALA A 139 25.67 -20.77 -6.91
N ALA A 140 25.25 -20.72 -5.65
CA ALA A 140 26.16 -20.83 -4.50
C ALA A 140 26.86 -22.18 -4.42
N ARG A 141 26.24 -23.27 -4.85
CA ARG A 141 26.85 -24.61 -4.86
C ARG A 141 27.86 -24.80 -5.97
N THR A 142 27.82 -24.02 -7.05
CA THR A 142 28.82 -24.02 -8.12
C THR A 142 30.04 -23.16 -7.78
N ALA A 143 29.94 -22.30 -6.76
CA ALA A 143 31.08 -21.56 -6.24
C ALA A 143 32.03 -22.45 -5.45
N ALA A 144 33.30 -22.02 -5.32
CA ALA A 144 34.27 -22.75 -4.51
C ALA A 144 33.82 -22.85 -3.02
N PRO A 145 34.16 -23.95 -2.32
CA PRO A 145 33.81 -24.10 -0.91
C PRO A 145 34.34 -22.90 -0.09
N VAL A 146 33.45 -22.21 0.60
CA VAL A 146 33.79 -21.07 1.44
C VAL A 146 33.93 -21.54 2.88
N SER A 147 35.10 -21.34 3.45
CA SER A 147 35.35 -21.56 4.87
C SER A 147 35.13 -20.24 5.63
N GLY A 148 34.28 -20.26 6.67
CA GLY A 148 34.01 -19.11 7.53
C GLY A 148 32.68 -18.38 7.23
N ALA A 149 32.34 -17.40 8.07
CA ALA A 149 31.09 -16.66 8.06
C ALA A 149 31.09 -15.45 7.08
N ASN A 150 31.87 -15.49 5.99
CA ASN A 150 31.96 -14.37 5.05
C ASN A 150 30.86 -14.44 3.98
N PHE A 151 29.89 -13.54 4.04
CA PHE A 151 28.77 -13.46 3.09
C PHE A 151 29.23 -13.16 1.66
N TYR A 152 30.28 -12.32 1.51
CA TYR A 152 30.79 -11.89 0.21
C TYR A 152 31.67 -12.92 -0.48
N ALA A 153 32.10 -13.95 0.26
CA ALA A 153 32.72 -15.12 -0.33
C ALA A 153 31.71 -16.03 -1.03
N VAL A 154 30.43 -16.01 -0.59
CA VAL A 154 29.34 -16.73 -1.28
C VAL A 154 28.84 -15.93 -2.49
N PHE A 155 28.58 -14.64 -2.29
CA PHE A 155 28.15 -13.72 -3.35
C PHE A 155 28.94 -12.40 -3.24
N PRO A 156 29.79 -12.06 -4.24
CA PRO A 156 30.55 -10.82 -4.22
C PRO A 156 29.64 -9.60 -4.03
N HIS A 157 30.07 -8.66 -3.18
CA HIS A 157 29.27 -7.48 -2.82
C HIS A 157 28.81 -6.68 -4.06
N ASN A 158 29.69 -6.43 -5.01
CA ASN A 158 29.35 -5.69 -6.22
C ASN A 158 28.31 -6.40 -7.08
N PHE A 159 28.32 -7.74 -7.12
CA PHE A 159 27.26 -8.52 -7.77
C PHE A 159 25.91 -8.29 -7.09
N LEU A 160 25.87 -8.42 -5.76
CA LEU A 160 24.64 -8.18 -4.98
C LEU A 160 24.14 -6.74 -5.14
N ALA A 161 25.03 -5.76 -4.99
CA ALA A 161 24.68 -4.34 -5.14
C ALA A 161 24.10 -4.03 -6.52
N THR A 162 24.68 -4.61 -7.59
CA THR A 162 24.19 -4.41 -8.96
C THR A 162 22.82 -5.05 -9.16
N VAL A 163 22.66 -6.33 -8.84
CA VAL A 163 21.41 -7.07 -9.08
C VAL A 163 20.27 -6.50 -8.24
N PHE A 164 20.49 -6.30 -6.95
CA PHE A 164 19.47 -5.72 -6.07
C PHE A 164 19.20 -4.24 -6.38
N GLY A 165 20.23 -3.48 -6.77
CA GLY A 165 20.10 -2.10 -7.21
C GLY A 165 19.21 -1.96 -8.44
N VAL A 166 19.39 -2.81 -9.45
CA VAL A 166 18.53 -2.84 -10.66
C VAL A 166 17.08 -3.18 -10.28
N VAL A 167 16.87 -4.21 -9.46
CA VAL A 167 15.53 -4.62 -9.01
C VAL A 167 14.87 -3.51 -8.19
N PHE A 168 15.60 -2.87 -7.30
CA PHE A 168 15.11 -1.77 -6.47
C PHE A 168 14.74 -0.54 -7.32
N LEU A 169 15.60 -0.15 -8.26
CA LEU A 169 15.33 0.95 -9.19
C LEU A 169 14.11 0.65 -10.07
N PHE A 170 13.98 -0.58 -10.56
CA PHE A 170 12.79 -1.00 -11.29
C PHE A 170 11.52 -0.81 -10.44
N ALA A 171 11.53 -1.25 -9.18
CA ALA A 171 10.38 -1.10 -8.28
C ALA A 171 10.04 0.39 -8.04
N ILE A 172 11.04 1.25 -7.84
CA ILE A 172 10.86 2.70 -7.69
C ILE A 172 10.25 3.31 -8.96
N VAL A 173 10.81 2.99 -10.13
CA VAL A 173 10.31 3.51 -11.41
C VAL A 173 8.87 3.04 -11.65
N ALA A 174 8.57 1.77 -11.41
CA ALA A 174 7.23 1.22 -11.61
C ALA A 174 6.20 1.88 -10.66
N LEU A 175 6.53 2.07 -9.39
CA LEU A 175 5.69 2.81 -8.44
C LEU A 175 5.58 4.30 -8.82
N GLY A 176 6.68 4.91 -9.24
CA GLY A 176 6.71 6.31 -9.70
C GLY A 176 5.81 6.56 -10.92
N VAL A 177 5.86 5.67 -11.92
CA VAL A 177 4.94 5.72 -13.06
C VAL A 177 3.49 5.53 -12.60
N GLY A 178 3.24 4.57 -11.73
CA GLY A 178 1.90 4.32 -11.16
C GLY A 178 1.33 5.55 -10.45
N VAL A 179 2.09 6.15 -9.54
CA VAL A 179 1.63 7.32 -8.79
C VAL A 179 1.49 8.56 -9.68
N ARG A 180 2.36 8.71 -10.70
CA ARG A 180 2.23 9.80 -11.67
C ARG A 180 0.93 9.71 -12.47
N ARG A 181 0.55 8.49 -12.92
CA ARG A 181 -0.72 8.24 -13.61
C ARG A 181 -1.91 8.55 -12.70
N PHE A 182 -1.87 8.03 -11.48
CA PHE A 182 -2.90 8.29 -10.47
C PHE A 182 -3.02 9.79 -10.17
N TRP A 183 -1.90 10.47 -9.90
CA TRP A 183 -1.89 11.90 -9.63
C TRP A 183 -2.42 12.73 -10.81
N GLY A 184 -2.06 12.36 -12.04
CA GLY A 184 -2.56 13.02 -13.25
C GLY A 184 -4.08 12.96 -13.38
N GLU A 185 -4.70 11.85 -12.96
CA GLU A 185 -6.16 11.70 -12.97
C GLU A 185 -6.84 12.46 -11.82
N ILE A 186 -6.30 12.34 -10.59
CA ILE A 186 -6.94 12.93 -9.41
C ILE A 186 -6.53 14.38 -9.13
N SER A 187 -5.59 14.95 -9.88
CA SER A 187 -4.98 16.25 -9.56
C SER A 187 -6.01 17.37 -9.40
N PRO A 188 -5.89 18.22 -8.35
CA PRO A 188 -6.82 19.31 -8.11
C PRO A 188 -6.65 20.48 -9.07
N ALA A 189 -5.65 20.45 -9.97
CA ALA A 189 -5.28 21.59 -10.82
C ALA A 189 -6.34 22.02 -11.84
N VAL A 190 -7.31 21.13 -12.12
CA VAL A 190 -8.29 21.36 -13.19
C VAL A 190 -9.39 22.35 -12.77
N ASP A 191 -9.56 22.61 -11.49
CA ASP A 191 -10.81 23.19 -10.97
C ASP A 191 -10.65 24.47 -10.14
N LEU A 192 -9.50 25.09 -10.15
CA LEU A 192 -9.30 26.36 -9.43
C LEU A 192 -9.84 27.55 -10.24
N PRO A 193 -10.59 28.46 -9.65
CA PRO A 193 -10.90 29.74 -10.27
C PRO A 193 -9.62 30.46 -10.71
N ARG A 194 -9.68 31.16 -11.84
CA ARG A 194 -8.54 31.95 -12.33
C ARG A 194 -8.04 32.88 -11.22
N GLY A 195 -6.72 32.93 -10.99
CA GLY A 195 -6.11 33.78 -9.96
C GLY A 195 -5.86 33.10 -8.61
N GLN A 196 -6.20 31.85 -8.42
CA GLN A 196 -5.90 31.08 -7.17
C GLN A 196 -4.65 30.21 -7.24
N GLU A 197 -3.87 30.30 -8.30
CA GLU A 197 -2.62 29.55 -8.48
C GLU A 197 -1.60 29.81 -7.37
N SER A 198 -1.52 31.07 -6.89
CA SER A 198 -0.68 31.44 -5.76
C SER A 198 -1.11 30.78 -4.45
N LYS A 199 -2.42 30.63 -4.21
CA LYS A 199 -2.96 29.93 -3.04
C LYS A 199 -2.65 28.43 -3.10
N LEU A 200 -2.76 27.83 -4.28
CA LEU A 200 -2.37 26.42 -4.49
C LEU A 200 -0.87 26.22 -4.21
N ALA A 201 -0.02 27.11 -4.71
CA ALA A 201 1.42 27.04 -4.46
C ALA A 201 1.74 27.17 -2.97
N ALA A 202 1.11 28.11 -2.27
CA ALA A 202 1.27 28.32 -0.83
C ALA A 202 0.76 27.12 0.01
N ALA A 203 -0.31 26.44 -0.45
CA ALA A 203 -0.88 25.30 0.25
C ALA A 203 -0.01 24.03 0.19
N ARG A 204 0.83 23.85 -0.84
CA ARG A 204 1.58 22.60 -1.09
C ARG A 204 2.53 22.23 0.03
N GLY A 205 3.33 23.16 0.54
CA GLY A 205 4.30 22.89 1.61
C GLY A 205 3.63 22.40 2.91
N PRO A 206 2.72 23.18 3.49
CA PRO A 206 1.96 22.76 4.68
C PRO A 206 1.14 21.47 4.46
N ALA A 207 0.59 21.27 3.27
CA ALA A 207 -0.15 20.05 2.93
C ALA A 207 0.78 18.82 2.88
N ALA A 208 1.99 18.96 2.36
CA ALA A 208 2.98 17.87 2.35
C ALA A 208 3.40 17.49 3.77
N ALA A 209 3.63 18.45 4.65
CA ALA A 209 3.94 18.22 6.06
C ALA A 209 2.80 17.47 6.77
N GLU A 210 1.54 17.92 6.57
CA GLU A 210 0.36 17.24 7.13
C GLU A 210 0.20 15.83 6.61
N ALA A 211 0.32 15.62 5.30
CA ALA A 211 0.21 14.30 4.70
C ALA A 211 1.29 13.34 5.22
N THR A 212 2.53 13.82 5.32
CA THR A 212 3.66 13.04 5.89
C THR A 212 3.40 12.66 7.33
N HIS A 213 2.93 13.60 8.15
CA HIS A 213 2.55 13.32 9.54
C HIS A 213 1.43 12.26 9.61
N ASN A 214 0.37 12.41 8.81
CA ASN A 214 -0.75 11.47 8.79
C ASN A 214 -0.34 10.06 8.34
N VAL A 215 0.62 9.94 7.42
CA VAL A 215 1.19 8.65 6.99
C VAL A 215 2.04 8.06 8.11
N ALA A 216 2.96 8.82 8.69
CA ALA A 216 3.85 8.34 9.74
C ALA A 216 3.07 7.94 11.02
N ALA A 217 2.14 8.79 11.45
CA ALA A 217 1.32 8.54 12.64
C ALA A 217 0.19 7.53 12.41
N LEU A 218 -0.11 7.15 11.14
CA LEU A 218 -1.30 6.35 10.76
C LEU A 218 -2.58 6.93 11.38
N THR A 219 -2.74 8.26 11.29
CA THR A 219 -3.78 9.03 12.00
C THR A 219 -5.17 8.45 11.77
N TYR A 220 -5.52 8.14 10.52
CA TYR A 220 -6.86 7.67 10.16
C TYR A 220 -7.13 6.18 10.46
N LEU A 221 -6.14 5.43 10.96
CA LEU A 221 -6.36 4.14 11.62
C LEU A 221 -6.75 4.29 13.10
N GLY A 222 -6.85 5.53 13.59
CA GLY A 222 -7.52 5.87 14.84
C GLY A 222 -9.03 6.10 14.71
N GLY A 223 -9.62 5.86 13.52
CA GLY A 223 -11.07 5.99 13.31
C GLY A 223 -11.60 7.44 13.22
N GLY A 224 -10.71 8.43 13.08
CA GLY A 224 -11.07 9.88 13.06
C GLY A 224 -11.24 10.49 14.44
N HIS A 225 -11.89 9.78 15.36
CA HIS A 225 -12.10 10.17 16.77
C HIS A 225 -11.00 9.68 17.72
N GLY A 226 -10.03 8.88 17.25
CA GLY A 226 -8.90 8.43 18.07
C GLY A 226 -9.08 7.05 18.72
N ASP A 227 -10.29 6.51 18.81
CA ASP A 227 -10.62 5.26 19.53
C ASP A 227 -10.20 4.00 18.75
N GLY A 228 -10.00 4.12 17.46
CA GLY A 228 -9.49 3.03 16.60
C GLY A 228 -10.44 2.56 15.52
N CYS A 229 -10.18 1.34 15.05
CA CYS A 229 -10.97 0.67 14.02
C CYS A 229 -11.97 -0.31 14.65
N THR A 230 -13.10 -0.51 14.00
CA THR A 230 -13.99 -1.64 14.25
C THR A 230 -13.59 -2.83 13.38
N ASN A 231 -13.84 -4.05 13.79
CA ASN A 231 -13.55 -5.27 13.03
C ASN A 231 -14.78 -6.17 12.91
N GLU A 232 -15.10 -6.92 13.94
CA GLU A 232 -16.20 -7.88 13.99
C GLU A 232 -17.46 -7.29 14.62
N SER A 233 -17.27 -6.35 15.54
CA SER A 233 -18.32 -5.69 16.33
C SER A 233 -18.11 -4.18 16.35
N ASP A 234 -19.06 -3.47 16.96
CA ASP A 234 -19.05 -2.00 17.13
C ASP A 234 -17.92 -1.51 18.06
N ARG A 235 -17.18 -2.43 18.68
CA ARG A 235 -16.07 -2.06 19.56
C ARG A 235 -14.90 -1.50 18.80
N TYR A 236 -14.47 -0.32 19.19
CA TYR A 236 -13.26 0.30 18.69
C TYR A 236 -12.01 -0.34 19.29
N SER A 237 -10.96 -0.43 18.48
CA SER A 237 -9.67 -0.97 18.90
C SER A 237 -8.52 -0.33 18.14
N LEU A 238 -7.46 0.05 18.85
CA LEU A 238 -6.19 0.51 18.28
C LEU A 238 -5.28 -0.65 17.85
N ALA A 239 -5.68 -1.90 18.03
CA ALA A 239 -4.84 -3.07 17.69
C ALA A 239 -4.37 -3.03 16.23
N ARG A 240 -5.25 -2.71 15.29
CA ARG A 240 -4.89 -2.59 13.87
C ARG A 240 -3.84 -1.52 13.60
N ARG A 241 -3.97 -0.35 14.24
CA ARG A 241 -3.00 0.73 14.15
C ARG A 241 -1.64 0.31 14.70
N ARG A 242 -1.62 -0.36 15.87
CA ARG A 242 -0.39 -0.86 16.51
C ARG A 242 0.30 -1.92 15.65
N MET A 243 -0.43 -2.92 15.16
CA MET A 243 0.14 -3.96 14.29
C MET A 243 0.63 -3.37 12.95
N HIS A 244 -0.07 -2.37 12.43
CA HIS A 244 0.38 -1.67 11.22
C HIS A 244 1.63 -0.82 11.48
N HIS A 245 1.77 -0.17 12.65
CA HIS A 245 3.02 0.51 13.03
C HIS A 245 4.20 -0.46 13.10
N LEU A 246 4.02 -1.64 13.72
CA LEU A 246 5.07 -2.67 13.77
C LEU A 246 5.48 -3.10 12.35
N THR A 247 4.53 -3.28 11.45
CA THR A 247 4.82 -3.62 10.05
C THR A 247 5.53 -2.48 9.32
N PHE A 248 5.03 -1.26 9.43
CA PHE A 248 5.53 -0.08 8.72
C PHE A 248 6.94 0.29 9.18
N TYR A 249 7.12 0.49 10.49
CA TYR A 249 8.42 0.83 11.03
C TYR A 249 9.39 -0.35 11.02
N GLY A 250 8.90 -1.59 11.15
CA GLY A 250 9.70 -2.78 10.95
C GLY A 250 10.32 -2.84 9.55
N PHE A 251 9.53 -2.55 8.52
CA PHE A 251 10.02 -2.46 7.14
C PHE A 251 11.06 -1.35 6.97
N LEU A 252 10.80 -0.16 7.51
CA LEU A 252 11.73 0.96 7.42
C LEU A 252 13.05 0.67 8.16
N LEU A 253 13.01 0.01 9.32
CA LEU A 253 14.21 -0.39 10.06
C LEU A 253 15.05 -1.42 9.30
N CYS A 254 14.41 -2.43 8.68
CA CYS A 254 15.12 -3.38 7.83
C CYS A 254 15.76 -2.68 6.61
N PHE A 255 15.05 -1.75 6.00
CA PHE A 255 15.58 -0.95 4.89
C PHE A 255 16.74 -0.07 5.35
N ALA A 256 16.62 0.60 6.50
CA ALA A 256 17.70 1.38 7.10
C ALA A 256 18.92 0.53 7.45
N ALA A 257 18.73 -0.72 7.92
CA ALA A 257 19.82 -1.65 8.15
C ALA A 257 20.62 -1.93 6.87
N THR A 258 19.94 -2.11 5.73
CA THR A 258 20.59 -2.29 4.42
C THR A 258 21.34 -1.03 3.99
N CYS A 259 20.75 0.15 4.16
CA CYS A 259 21.41 1.42 3.84
C CYS A 259 22.67 1.63 4.69
N VAL A 260 22.59 1.39 6.00
CA VAL A 260 23.76 1.49 6.90
C VAL A 260 24.82 0.47 6.54
N GLY A 261 24.45 -0.78 6.24
CA GLY A 261 25.38 -1.79 5.76
C GLY A 261 26.11 -1.39 4.47
N THR A 262 25.39 -0.76 3.53
CA THR A 262 25.96 -0.22 2.30
C THR A 262 26.97 0.90 2.59
N ILE A 263 26.62 1.82 3.51
CA ILE A 263 27.55 2.89 3.96
C ILE A 263 28.78 2.28 4.64
N TYR A 264 28.60 1.27 5.51
CA TYR A 264 29.72 0.58 6.16
C TYR A 264 30.69 0.00 5.13
N HIS A 265 30.17 -0.64 4.09
CA HIS A 265 31.01 -1.24 3.07
C HIS A 265 31.75 -0.19 2.21
N TYR A 266 31.03 0.78 1.62
CA TYR A 266 31.62 1.71 0.63
C TYR A 266 32.36 2.89 1.25
N VAL A 267 31.97 3.35 2.44
CA VAL A 267 32.59 4.53 3.07
C VAL A 267 33.66 4.13 4.08
N PHE A 268 33.39 3.08 4.88
CA PHE A 268 34.31 2.67 5.95
C PHE A 268 35.14 1.42 5.61
N GLY A 269 34.83 0.72 4.50
CA GLY A 269 35.53 -0.51 4.13
C GLY A 269 35.21 -1.69 5.06
N TRP A 270 34.16 -1.61 5.86
CA TRP A 270 33.79 -2.67 6.77
C TRP A 270 32.92 -3.72 6.05
N GLU A 271 33.30 -4.97 6.17
CA GLU A 271 32.62 -6.08 5.52
C GLU A 271 31.68 -6.83 6.47
N ALA A 272 30.58 -7.34 5.92
CA ALA A 272 29.69 -8.25 6.64
C ALA A 272 30.36 -9.65 6.76
N PRO A 273 30.03 -10.41 7.83
CA PRO A 273 29.02 -10.16 8.87
C PRO A 273 29.47 -9.21 9.97
N TYR A 274 28.61 -8.26 10.31
CA TYR A 274 28.89 -7.29 11.35
C TYR A 274 28.70 -7.86 12.76
N ALA A 275 29.34 -7.23 13.77
CA ALA A 275 29.14 -7.57 15.18
C ALA A 275 27.67 -7.44 15.59
N LEU A 276 27.21 -8.26 16.55
CA LEU A 276 25.80 -8.29 16.99
C LEU A 276 25.29 -6.94 17.51
N ALA A 277 26.15 -6.16 18.16
CA ALA A 277 25.81 -4.82 18.67
C ALA A 277 25.98 -3.71 17.63
N SER A 278 26.35 -4.03 16.38
CA SER A 278 26.49 -3.03 15.32
C SER A 278 25.14 -2.48 14.89
N LEU A 279 25.15 -1.23 14.42
CA LEU A 279 23.91 -0.53 14.03
C LEU A 279 23.09 -1.29 12.99
N PRO A 280 23.66 -1.83 11.87
CA PRO A 280 22.84 -2.57 10.89
C PRO A 280 22.23 -3.83 11.48
N VAL A 281 22.92 -4.53 12.40
CA VAL A 281 22.38 -5.74 13.04
C VAL A 281 21.24 -5.39 14.00
N VAL A 282 21.41 -4.35 14.81
CA VAL A 282 20.36 -3.90 15.75
C VAL A 282 19.12 -3.44 14.98
N LEU A 283 19.27 -2.61 13.94
CA LEU A 283 18.17 -2.16 13.11
C LEU A 283 17.46 -3.33 12.43
N GLY A 284 18.20 -4.25 11.82
CA GLY A 284 17.66 -5.43 11.15
C GLY A 284 16.94 -6.39 12.10
N THR A 285 17.46 -6.56 13.33
CA THR A 285 16.84 -7.40 14.35
C THR A 285 15.52 -6.81 14.84
N LEU A 286 15.51 -5.54 15.24
CA LEU A 286 14.29 -4.86 15.68
C LEU A 286 13.26 -4.78 14.55
N GLY A 287 13.72 -4.47 13.34
CA GLY A 287 12.88 -4.46 12.15
C GLY A 287 12.26 -5.82 11.83
N GLY A 288 13.07 -6.88 11.87
CA GLY A 288 12.62 -8.25 11.64
C GLY A 288 11.60 -8.73 12.67
N LEU A 289 11.81 -8.45 13.95
CA LEU A 289 10.84 -8.76 15.01
C LEU A 289 9.51 -8.01 14.78
N GLY A 290 9.58 -6.72 14.41
CA GLY A 290 8.41 -5.93 14.05
C GLY A 290 7.66 -6.50 12.83
N LEU A 291 8.40 -6.98 11.82
CA LEU A 291 7.84 -7.61 10.61
C LEU A 291 7.37 -9.06 10.82
N ILE A 292 7.63 -9.68 11.95
CA ILE A 292 6.97 -10.92 12.38
C ILE A 292 5.68 -10.59 13.12
N ALA A 293 5.77 -9.80 14.18
CA ALA A 293 4.62 -9.51 15.06
C ALA A 293 3.51 -8.72 14.35
N GLY A 294 3.87 -7.68 13.58
CA GLY A 294 2.93 -6.82 12.89
C GLY A 294 2.08 -7.56 11.85
N PRO A 295 2.68 -8.21 10.83
CA PRO A 295 1.96 -8.96 9.81
C PRO A 295 1.12 -10.11 10.36
N ILE A 296 1.59 -10.86 11.37
CA ILE A 296 0.80 -11.91 12.03
C ILE A 296 -0.43 -11.29 12.70
N GLY A 297 -0.26 -10.18 13.43
CA GLY A 297 -1.37 -9.45 14.02
C GLY A 297 -2.37 -8.92 12.99
N LEU A 298 -1.89 -8.40 11.84
CA LEU A 298 -2.76 -7.95 10.75
C LEU A 298 -3.52 -9.10 10.08
N LEU A 299 -2.90 -10.29 9.92
CA LEU A 299 -3.58 -11.49 9.43
C LEU A 299 -4.72 -11.91 10.37
N TRP A 300 -4.42 -11.96 11.67
CA TRP A 300 -5.40 -12.33 12.68
C TRP A 300 -6.58 -11.36 12.73
N LEU A 301 -6.32 -10.04 12.74
CA LEU A 301 -7.35 -9.01 12.67
C LEU A 301 -8.12 -9.05 11.35
N GLY A 302 -7.44 -9.35 10.25
CA GLY A 302 -8.07 -9.52 8.94
C GLY A 302 -9.03 -10.70 8.85
N ALA A 303 -8.73 -11.80 9.57
CA ALA A 303 -9.61 -12.96 9.66
C ALA A 303 -10.92 -12.66 10.43
N LYS A 304 -10.84 -11.76 11.42
CA LYS A 304 -11.99 -11.32 12.25
C LYS A 304 -12.81 -10.19 11.63
N ARG A 305 -12.41 -9.68 10.48
CA ARG A 305 -13.07 -8.53 9.86
C ARG A 305 -14.46 -8.89 9.34
N HIS A 306 -15.43 -8.00 9.56
CA HIS A 306 -16.76 -8.13 8.99
C HIS A 306 -16.69 -8.27 7.45
N PRO A 307 -17.47 -9.18 6.82
CA PRO A 307 -17.41 -9.44 5.37
C PRO A 307 -17.63 -8.19 4.50
N LEU A 308 -18.52 -7.29 4.92
CA LEU A 308 -18.83 -6.04 4.21
C LEU A 308 -17.79 -4.92 4.43
N GLN A 309 -16.75 -5.17 5.21
CA GLN A 309 -15.70 -4.18 5.45
C GLN A 309 -14.59 -4.22 4.40
N GLY A 310 -14.48 -5.28 3.62
CA GLY A 310 -13.40 -5.44 2.65
C GLY A 310 -13.82 -6.19 1.39
N ASP A 311 -12.90 -6.24 0.42
CA ASP A 311 -13.10 -7.01 -0.80
C ASP A 311 -12.40 -8.37 -0.70
N ILE A 312 -13.16 -9.45 -0.89
CA ILE A 312 -12.64 -10.83 -0.86
C ILE A 312 -11.64 -11.07 -1.99
N ALA A 313 -11.85 -10.45 -3.15
CA ALA A 313 -10.97 -10.58 -4.30
C ALA A 313 -9.56 -10.03 -4.06
N GLN A 314 -9.37 -9.13 -3.08
CA GLN A 314 -8.06 -8.61 -2.71
C GLN A 314 -7.29 -9.47 -1.71
N ARG A 315 -7.93 -10.46 -1.08
CA ARG A 315 -7.28 -11.32 -0.07
C ARG A 315 -6.01 -12.03 -0.57
N PRO A 316 -5.95 -12.56 -1.81
CA PRO A 316 -4.71 -13.15 -2.32
C PRO A 316 -3.55 -12.16 -2.38
N MET A 317 -3.79 -10.93 -2.83
CA MET A 317 -2.79 -9.86 -2.89
C MET A 317 -2.29 -9.48 -1.47
N ASP A 318 -3.21 -9.34 -0.51
CA ASP A 318 -2.89 -9.01 0.88
C ASP A 318 -2.04 -10.12 1.52
N ARG A 319 -2.44 -11.39 1.33
CA ARG A 319 -1.75 -12.57 1.86
C ARG A 319 -0.37 -12.77 1.23
N ALA A 320 -0.24 -12.52 -0.08
CA ALA A 320 1.02 -12.60 -0.78
C ALA A 320 2.07 -11.65 -0.18
N PHE A 321 1.69 -10.39 0.01
CA PHE A 321 2.58 -9.38 0.58
C PHE A 321 2.96 -9.72 2.03
N ILE A 322 1.99 -10.12 2.85
CA ILE A 322 2.26 -10.56 4.23
C ILE A 322 3.18 -11.77 4.28
N ALA A 323 2.97 -12.77 3.41
CA ALA A 323 3.81 -13.96 3.35
C ALA A 323 5.26 -13.62 3.00
N LEU A 324 5.48 -12.74 2.01
CA LEU A 324 6.83 -12.29 1.65
C LEU A 324 7.52 -11.50 2.78
N LEU A 325 6.78 -10.63 3.49
CA LEU A 325 7.33 -9.91 4.65
C LEU A 325 7.74 -10.88 5.77
N LEU A 326 6.89 -11.87 6.08
CA LEU A 326 7.18 -12.89 7.09
C LEU A 326 8.37 -13.75 6.68
N LEU A 327 8.41 -14.24 5.43
CA LEU A 327 9.51 -15.04 4.93
C LEU A 327 10.82 -14.25 4.94
N ALA A 328 10.83 -12.99 4.49
CA ALA A 328 12.02 -12.15 4.53
C ALA A 328 12.53 -11.96 5.97
N SER A 329 11.62 -11.73 6.93
CA SER A 329 12.00 -11.54 8.32
C SER A 329 12.48 -12.82 8.99
N VAL A 330 11.76 -13.92 8.82
CA VAL A 330 12.13 -15.22 9.40
C VAL A 330 13.47 -15.71 8.84
N THR A 331 13.65 -15.65 7.51
CA THR A 331 14.91 -16.08 6.88
C THR A 331 16.07 -15.17 7.23
N GLY A 332 15.84 -13.85 7.38
CA GLY A 332 16.88 -12.89 7.78
C GLY A 332 17.33 -13.10 9.23
N LEU A 333 16.39 -13.30 10.16
CA LEU A 333 16.72 -13.61 11.57
C LEU A 333 17.34 -15.00 11.72
N ALA A 334 16.90 -16.00 10.96
CA ALA A 334 17.52 -17.31 10.92
C ALA A 334 18.95 -17.24 10.38
N LEU A 335 19.19 -16.46 9.32
CA LEU A 335 20.52 -16.18 8.79
C LEU A 335 21.43 -15.56 9.86
N LEU A 336 20.93 -14.55 10.60
CA LEU A 336 21.67 -13.93 11.68
C LEU A 336 22.03 -14.94 12.78
N ALA A 337 21.09 -15.80 13.19
CA ALA A 337 21.29 -16.78 14.26
C ALA A 337 22.24 -17.92 13.87
N LEU A 338 22.23 -18.31 12.59
CA LEU A 338 22.96 -19.48 12.10
C LEU A 338 24.15 -19.12 11.17
N ARG A 339 24.55 -17.84 11.14
CA ARG A 339 25.61 -17.33 10.25
C ARG A 339 26.97 -18.00 10.43
N ASP A 340 27.24 -18.52 11.63
CA ASP A 340 28.51 -19.18 11.98
C ASP A 340 28.46 -20.71 11.76
N THR A 341 27.38 -21.22 11.10
CA THR A 341 27.18 -22.65 10.81
C THR A 341 27.30 -22.94 9.31
N GLY A 342 27.37 -24.22 8.94
CA GLY A 342 27.33 -24.65 7.54
C GLY A 342 26.02 -24.32 6.80
N ALA A 343 24.98 -23.88 7.50
CA ALA A 343 23.71 -23.46 6.89
C ALA A 343 23.76 -22.04 6.31
N MET A 344 24.78 -21.23 6.62
CA MET A 344 24.88 -19.82 6.28
C MET A 344 24.67 -19.55 4.78
N GLY A 345 25.39 -20.24 3.90
CA GLY A 345 25.30 -20.00 2.45
C GLY A 345 23.90 -20.30 1.88
N THR A 346 23.26 -21.38 2.34
CA THR A 346 21.90 -21.74 1.94
C THR A 346 20.88 -20.72 2.46
N LEU A 347 20.97 -20.32 3.73
CA LEU A 347 20.08 -19.34 4.34
C LEU A 347 20.23 -17.96 3.68
N LEU A 348 21.46 -17.56 3.35
CA LEU A 348 21.76 -16.34 2.62
C LEU A 348 21.06 -16.36 1.25
N ALA A 349 21.23 -17.43 0.47
CA ALA A 349 20.59 -17.58 -0.84
C ALA A 349 19.05 -17.54 -0.75
N VAL A 350 18.47 -18.24 0.22
CA VAL A 350 17.02 -18.24 0.46
C VAL A 350 16.53 -16.85 0.84
N HIS A 351 17.20 -16.18 1.78
CA HIS A 351 16.83 -14.83 2.20
C HIS A 351 16.89 -13.83 1.03
N LEU A 352 17.97 -13.84 0.27
CA LEU A 352 18.15 -12.99 -0.91
C LEU A 352 17.07 -13.25 -1.97
N GLY A 353 16.72 -14.50 -2.23
CA GLY A 353 15.65 -14.86 -3.17
C GLY A 353 14.27 -14.32 -2.73
N VAL A 354 13.96 -14.42 -1.45
CA VAL A 354 12.71 -13.88 -0.87
C VAL A 354 12.68 -12.36 -0.95
N VAL A 355 13.78 -11.69 -0.58
CA VAL A 355 13.88 -10.22 -0.65
C VAL A 355 13.75 -9.72 -2.09
N MET A 356 14.37 -10.40 -3.04
CA MET A 356 14.26 -10.05 -4.46
C MET A 356 12.81 -10.21 -4.97
N ALA A 357 12.13 -11.30 -4.60
CA ALA A 357 10.71 -11.51 -4.92
C ALA A 357 9.82 -10.43 -4.31
N LEU A 358 10.10 -10.04 -3.06
CA LEU A 358 9.41 -8.93 -2.39
C LEU A 358 9.53 -7.64 -3.20
N PHE A 359 10.74 -7.22 -3.58
CA PHE A 359 10.95 -5.98 -4.34
C PHE A 359 10.33 -6.04 -5.74
N LEU A 360 10.44 -7.16 -6.47
CA LEU A 360 9.83 -7.31 -7.79
C LEU A 360 8.29 -7.24 -7.75
N THR A 361 7.69 -7.65 -6.65
CA THR A 361 6.22 -7.65 -6.49
C THR A 361 5.67 -6.39 -5.82
N LEU A 362 6.51 -5.52 -5.23
CA LEU A 362 6.08 -4.28 -4.56
C LEU A 362 5.13 -3.43 -5.40
N PRO A 363 5.41 -3.15 -6.70
CA PRO A 363 4.55 -2.29 -7.51
C PRO A 363 3.15 -2.86 -7.78
N TYR A 364 3.00 -4.17 -7.70
CA TYR A 364 1.78 -4.90 -8.08
C TYR A 364 1.01 -5.45 -6.87
N GLY A 365 1.67 -5.50 -5.73
CA GLY A 365 1.15 -6.02 -4.47
C GLY A 365 0.53 -4.97 -3.57
N LYS A 366 0.25 -5.39 -2.33
CA LYS A 366 -0.35 -4.52 -1.31
C LYS A 366 0.51 -3.31 -0.95
N PHE A 367 1.81 -3.33 -1.20
CA PHE A 367 2.68 -2.18 -0.93
C PHE A 367 2.23 -0.90 -1.66
N ALA A 368 1.72 -1.03 -2.88
CA ALA A 368 1.22 0.09 -3.69
C ALA A 368 0.17 0.95 -2.94
N HIS A 369 -0.59 0.34 -1.99
CA HIS A 369 -1.56 1.10 -1.19
C HIS A 369 -0.94 2.25 -0.40
N GLY A 370 0.28 2.09 0.08
CA GLY A 370 0.98 3.14 0.82
C GLY A 370 1.27 4.35 -0.06
N VAL A 371 1.72 4.12 -1.29
CA VAL A 371 2.07 5.17 -2.25
C VAL A 371 0.82 5.92 -2.73
N PHE A 372 -0.21 5.21 -3.18
CA PHE A 372 -1.45 5.85 -3.65
C PHE A 372 -2.20 6.57 -2.53
N ARG A 373 -2.21 6.00 -1.32
CA ARG A 373 -2.83 6.65 -0.16
C ARG A 373 -2.09 7.91 0.25
N SER A 374 -0.77 7.91 0.22
CA SER A 374 0.04 9.11 0.50
C SER A 374 -0.30 10.24 -0.48
N ALA A 375 -0.44 9.93 -1.77
CA ALA A 375 -0.87 10.90 -2.77
C ALA A 375 -2.30 11.39 -2.52
N ALA A 376 -3.23 10.50 -2.15
CA ALA A 376 -4.61 10.88 -1.81
C ALA A 376 -4.67 11.76 -0.54
N LEU A 377 -3.88 11.45 0.50
CA LEU A 377 -3.77 12.28 1.70
C LEU A 377 -3.18 13.66 1.38
N PHE A 378 -2.21 13.72 0.50
CA PHE A 378 -1.63 14.98 0.06
C PHE A 378 -2.66 15.85 -0.70
N LYS A 379 -3.44 15.24 -1.64
CA LYS A 379 -4.56 15.93 -2.28
C LYS A 379 -5.57 16.44 -1.26
N HIS A 380 -6.00 15.60 -0.33
CA HIS A 380 -6.94 16.00 0.73
C HIS A 380 -6.42 17.18 1.55
N ALA A 381 -5.15 17.13 1.94
CA ALA A 381 -4.51 18.23 2.69
C ALA A 381 -4.41 19.53 1.89
N ILE A 382 -4.25 19.46 0.55
CA ILE A 382 -4.33 20.64 -0.34
C ILE A 382 -5.77 21.16 -0.36
N GLU A 383 -6.76 20.30 -0.65
CA GLU A 383 -8.17 20.69 -0.77
C GLU A 383 -8.69 21.36 0.50
N LYS A 384 -8.31 20.89 1.69
CA LYS A 384 -8.65 21.52 2.98
C LYS A 384 -8.22 22.98 3.09
N ARG A 385 -7.17 23.39 2.38
CA ARG A 385 -6.58 24.74 2.41
C ARG A 385 -7.08 25.65 1.30
N LEU A 386 -7.93 25.11 0.45
CA LEU A 386 -8.54 25.83 -0.66
C LEU A 386 -10.04 26.01 -0.41
N PRO A 387 -10.64 27.12 -0.84
CA PRO A 387 -12.08 27.32 -0.73
C PRO A 387 -12.86 26.19 -1.37
N SER A 388 -13.97 25.78 -0.76
CA SER A 388 -14.90 24.86 -1.40
C SER A 388 -15.66 25.56 -2.51
N ARG A 389 -15.85 24.89 -3.65
CA ARG A 389 -16.70 25.42 -4.74
C ARG A 389 -18.16 25.55 -4.33
N LEU A 390 -18.60 24.70 -3.41
CA LEU A 390 -19.98 24.61 -2.99
C LEU A 390 -20.34 25.61 -1.92
N GLN A 391 -19.34 26.32 -1.33
CA GLN A 391 -19.53 27.26 -0.21
C GLN A 391 -20.45 26.70 0.90
N LEU A 392 -20.43 25.39 1.09
CA LEU A 392 -21.28 24.66 2.06
C LEU A 392 -20.59 24.65 3.44
N GLY A 393 -20.28 25.82 3.98
CA GLY A 393 -20.18 26.09 5.41
C GLY A 393 -19.35 25.18 6.33
N ALA A 394 -18.35 24.48 5.83
CA ALA A 394 -17.42 23.69 6.65
C ALA A 394 -15.96 24.12 6.40
N ASP A 395 -15.75 25.35 6.05
CA ASP A 395 -14.41 25.92 5.76
C ASP A 395 -13.79 26.53 7.01
#